data_1dbbcd1d5e43d80bee462a376bf7a3f7
#
_entry.id   1dbbcd1d5e43d80bee462a376bf7a3f7
#
_cell.length_a   1.000
_cell.length_b   1.000
_cell.length_c   1.000
_cell.angle_alpha   90.00
_cell.angle_beta   90.00
_cell.angle_gamma   90.00
#
_symmetry.space_group_name_H-M   'P 1'
#
loop_
_entity.id
_entity.type
_entity.pdbx_description
1 polymer ?
#
loop_
_entity_poly.entity_id
_entity_poly.type
_entity_poly.pdbx_seq_one_letter_code
_entity_poly.pdbx_strand_id
1 'polypeptide(L)'
;MREKMIAFLLMGVLLLPGCAGKDDMRPREDAVPKPAFAPEMLPAEADANQWTLADFSDCFDDTWETAREEVPIDEEISVTVLRGEAHGPTVYVVAGIHGDEVAGWRAGNLLKDAHLRAGTLCIISPANAYGAEHDQRKTAEERDLNRNFPGDADGCDAERIAEMIFTDLARRQPELLLDLHEAHEASGEGADALGNSLICDAVGDTGELIWELLLASEHGTLCASALTLYGSPPRGSINRTATEQLEIPAITVETLRTEPLAQRVRNHLEIVQYVLQYENML
;
A
#
# COMPACT_ATOMS: atom_id res chain seq x y z
N MET A 1 17.16 24.38 38.84
CA MET A 1 16.21 25.15 38.02
C MET A 1 16.94 25.59 36.76
N ARG A 2 16.69 24.94 35.63
CA ARG A 2 17.16 25.38 34.32
C ARG A 2 15.96 25.17 33.36
N GLU A 3 15.37 26.31 32.99
CA GLU A 3 14.31 26.38 32.01
C GLU A 3 14.86 25.97 30.63
N LYS A 4 14.19 25.06 29.96
CA LYS A 4 14.44 24.74 28.56
C LYS A 4 13.54 25.64 27.71
N MET A 5 14.13 26.63 27.07
CA MET A 5 13.52 27.41 26.00
C MET A 5 13.34 26.54 24.76
N ILE A 6 12.11 26.42 24.33
CA ILE A 6 11.74 25.85 23.02
C ILE A 6 11.86 26.98 21.99
N ALA A 7 12.83 26.86 21.08
CA ALA A 7 12.99 27.79 19.98
C ALA A 7 12.07 27.39 18.81
N PHE A 8 11.05 28.18 18.56
CA PHE A 8 10.28 28.15 17.31
C PHE A 8 11.13 28.75 16.19
N LEU A 9 11.50 27.91 15.21
CA LEU A 9 12.13 28.38 13.97
C LEU A 9 11.03 28.75 12.96
N LEU A 10 10.74 30.03 12.84
CA LEU A 10 9.95 30.58 11.74
C LEU A 10 10.83 30.58 10.49
N MET A 11 10.54 29.68 9.54
CA MET A 11 11.15 29.68 8.22
C MET A 11 10.30 30.55 7.30
N GLY A 12 10.84 31.71 6.92
CA GLY A 12 10.20 32.67 6.03
C GLY A 12 10.08 32.08 4.61
N VAL A 13 8.87 32.12 4.07
CA VAL A 13 8.57 31.79 2.68
C VAL A 13 8.98 32.96 1.80
N LEU A 14 9.99 32.78 0.94
CA LEU A 14 10.31 33.67 -0.17
C LEU A 14 9.30 33.42 -1.31
N LEU A 15 8.43 34.37 -1.54
CA LEU A 15 7.53 34.42 -2.70
C LEU A 15 8.34 34.75 -3.97
N LEU A 16 8.45 33.83 -4.89
CA LEU A 16 8.80 34.08 -6.28
C LEU A 16 7.52 34.11 -7.12
N PRO A 17 7.34 35.10 -8.00
CA PRO A 17 6.15 35.19 -8.83
C PRO A 17 6.31 34.41 -10.13
N GLY A 18 5.30 33.62 -10.48
CA GLY A 18 4.99 33.29 -11.86
C GLY A 18 5.10 31.82 -12.27
N CYS A 19 3.96 31.11 -12.18
CA CYS A 19 3.44 30.27 -13.28
C CYS A 19 1.96 30.04 -13.04
N ALA A 20 1.16 30.37 -14.04
CA ALA A 20 -0.30 30.28 -14.00
C ALA A 20 -0.77 28.81 -14.07
N GLY A 21 -1.83 28.51 -13.32
CA GLY A 21 -2.67 27.33 -13.50
C GLY A 21 -2.53 26.29 -12.39
N LYS A 22 -2.94 26.62 -11.17
CA LYS A 22 -3.39 25.65 -10.18
C LYS A 22 -4.80 26.04 -9.77
N ASP A 23 -5.75 25.25 -10.27
CA ASP A 23 -7.12 25.30 -9.79
C ASP A 23 -7.15 24.95 -8.30
N ASP A 24 -7.71 25.89 -7.58
CA ASP A 24 -8.40 25.87 -6.29
C ASP A 24 -8.19 24.61 -5.40
N MET A 25 -7.05 24.55 -4.71
CA MET A 25 -6.86 23.59 -3.60
C MET A 25 -7.64 24.11 -2.39
N ARG A 26 -8.93 23.84 -2.35
CA ARG A 26 -9.69 23.88 -1.10
C ARG A 26 -9.52 22.54 -0.39
N PRO A 27 -9.39 22.53 0.95
CA PRO A 27 -9.52 21.31 1.72
C PRO A 27 -10.84 20.64 1.33
N ARG A 28 -10.83 19.34 1.06
CA ARG A 28 -12.07 18.61 0.74
C ARG A 28 -12.95 18.58 1.98
N GLU A 29 -13.95 19.46 2.04
CA GLU A 29 -14.95 19.51 3.11
C GLU A 29 -15.91 18.32 3.13
N ASP A 30 -15.82 17.39 2.18
CA ASP A 30 -16.81 16.34 1.94
C ASP A 30 -16.37 14.91 2.29
N ALA A 31 -15.22 14.72 2.95
CA ALA A 31 -14.87 13.40 3.49
C ALA A 31 -15.79 13.12 4.70
N VAL A 32 -16.96 12.53 4.45
CA VAL A 32 -17.82 12.03 5.53
C VAL A 32 -17.05 10.93 6.26
N PRO A 33 -16.73 11.09 7.55
CA PRO A 33 -16.08 10.04 8.31
C PRO A 33 -16.96 8.79 8.25
N LYS A 34 -16.46 7.68 7.69
CA LYS A 34 -17.16 6.41 7.81
C LYS A 34 -17.19 6.03 9.29
N PRO A 35 -18.33 5.50 9.80
CA PRO A 35 -18.40 5.05 11.18
C PRO A 35 -17.37 3.95 11.42
N ALA A 36 -16.69 3.99 12.58
CA ALA A 36 -15.80 2.93 13.01
C ALA A 36 -16.56 1.59 13.03
N PHE A 37 -15.96 0.56 12.44
CA PHE A 37 -16.58 -0.75 12.38
C PHE A 37 -16.58 -1.44 13.74
N ALA A 38 -17.68 -2.10 14.08
CA ALA A 38 -17.73 -2.98 15.22
C ALA A 38 -16.92 -4.26 14.95
N PRO A 39 -16.08 -4.73 15.90
CA PRO A 39 -15.28 -5.96 15.73
C PRO A 39 -16.11 -7.20 15.35
N GLU A 40 -17.35 -7.28 15.81
CA GLU A 40 -18.30 -8.36 15.50
C GLU A 40 -18.72 -8.43 14.02
N MET A 41 -18.39 -7.45 13.21
CA MET A 41 -18.67 -7.43 11.76
C MET A 41 -17.55 -8.04 10.91
N LEU A 42 -16.46 -8.49 11.53
CA LEU A 42 -15.40 -9.16 10.79
C LEU A 42 -15.79 -10.59 10.44
N PRO A 43 -15.42 -11.09 9.23
CA PRO A 43 -15.67 -12.47 8.85
C PRO A 43 -14.88 -13.44 9.73
N ALA A 44 -15.42 -14.66 9.92
CA ALA A 44 -14.75 -15.67 10.71
C ALA A 44 -13.44 -16.18 10.03
N GLU A 45 -12.36 -16.25 10.79
CA GLU A 45 -11.05 -16.69 10.26
C GLU A 45 -11.06 -18.12 9.72
N ALA A 46 -11.93 -18.99 10.24
CA ALA A 46 -12.10 -20.36 9.73
C ALA A 46 -12.51 -20.40 8.25
N ASP A 47 -13.13 -19.34 7.75
CA ASP A 47 -13.62 -19.21 6.37
C ASP A 47 -12.68 -18.36 5.49
N ALA A 48 -11.47 -18.05 5.98
CA ALA A 48 -10.56 -17.12 5.31
C ALA A 48 -10.25 -17.46 3.83
N ASN A 49 -10.33 -18.72 3.43
CA ASN A 49 -10.16 -19.14 2.05
C ASN A 49 -11.39 -18.90 1.16
N GLN A 50 -12.53 -18.53 1.77
CA GLN A 50 -13.79 -18.25 1.09
C GLN A 50 -14.15 -16.75 1.16
N TRP A 51 -13.32 -15.93 1.80
CA TRP A 51 -13.57 -14.51 1.88
C TRP A 51 -13.63 -13.88 0.50
N THR A 52 -14.60 -13.00 0.35
CA THR A 52 -14.80 -12.15 -0.81
C THR A 52 -14.67 -10.68 -0.41
N LEU A 53 -14.53 -9.80 -1.36
CA LEU A 53 -14.53 -8.37 -1.07
C LEU A 53 -15.83 -7.90 -0.40
N ALA A 54 -16.95 -8.59 -0.69
CA ALA A 54 -18.26 -8.31 -0.07
C ALA A 54 -18.31 -8.60 1.44
N ASP A 55 -17.42 -9.46 1.97
CA ASP A 55 -17.30 -9.67 3.43
C ASP A 55 -16.68 -8.45 4.13
N PHE A 56 -16.08 -7.56 3.34
CA PHE A 56 -15.49 -6.28 3.74
C PHE A 56 -16.17 -5.11 3.01
N SER A 57 -17.49 -5.25 2.73
CA SER A 57 -18.26 -4.48 1.74
C SER A 57 -18.32 -2.97 1.97
N ASP A 58 -18.02 -2.51 3.17
CA ASP A 58 -17.96 -1.07 3.43
C ASP A 58 -16.77 -0.40 2.76
N CYS A 59 -15.87 -1.20 2.19
CA CYS A 59 -14.66 -0.71 1.56
C CYS A 59 -14.84 -0.32 0.09
N PHE A 60 -15.72 -0.99 -0.68
CA PHE A 60 -15.81 -0.79 -2.13
C PHE A 60 -17.26 -0.79 -2.61
N ASP A 61 -17.54 0.05 -3.61
CA ASP A 61 -18.83 0.13 -4.29
C ASP A 61 -18.78 -0.77 -5.54
N ASP A 62 -19.79 -1.64 -5.70
CA ASP A 62 -19.91 -2.57 -6.83
C ASP A 62 -20.72 -2.02 -8.00
N THR A 63 -21.09 -0.73 -7.98
CA THR A 63 -21.92 -0.10 -9.01
C THR A 63 -21.18 0.26 -10.30
N TRP A 64 -19.83 0.30 -10.26
CA TRP A 64 -19.02 0.70 -11.40
C TRP A 64 -18.66 -0.49 -12.31
N GLU A 65 -18.86 -0.33 -13.62
CA GLU A 65 -18.32 -1.29 -14.59
C GLU A 65 -16.80 -1.14 -14.70
N THR A 66 -16.08 -2.23 -14.44
CA THR A 66 -14.62 -2.24 -14.41
C THR A 66 -14.10 -3.28 -15.38
N ALA A 67 -13.29 -2.87 -16.35
CA ALA A 67 -12.60 -3.79 -17.22
C ALA A 67 -11.45 -4.47 -16.46
N ARG A 68 -11.38 -5.80 -16.52
CA ARG A 68 -10.34 -6.62 -15.88
C ARG A 68 -9.51 -7.37 -16.90
N GLU A 69 -8.22 -7.33 -16.75
CA GLU A 69 -7.24 -8.05 -17.57
C GLU A 69 -6.17 -8.70 -16.67
N GLU A 70 -5.83 -9.96 -16.93
CA GLU A 70 -4.68 -10.63 -16.33
C GLU A 70 -3.51 -10.59 -17.31
N VAL A 71 -2.43 -9.93 -16.92
CA VAL A 71 -1.22 -9.78 -17.71
C VAL A 71 -0.12 -10.63 -17.09
N PRO A 72 0.22 -11.79 -17.66
CA PRO A 72 1.30 -12.61 -17.14
C PRO A 72 2.63 -11.87 -17.31
N ILE A 73 3.47 -11.89 -16.26
CA ILE A 73 4.85 -11.42 -16.31
C ILE A 73 5.84 -12.57 -16.25
N ASP A 74 5.42 -13.73 -15.73
CA ASP A 74 6.07 -15.03 -15.92
C ASP A 74 5.04 -16.19 -15.82
N GLU A 75 5.52 -17.44 -15.57
CA GLU A 75 4.66 -18.63 -15.48
C GLU A 75 3.81 -18.65 -14.20
N GLU A 76 4.24 -17.98 -13.12
CA GLU A 76 3.62 -18.01 -11.80
C GLU A 76 3.02 -16.66 -11.38
N ILE A 77 3.50 -15.56 -11.95
CA ILE A 77 3.15 -14.20 -11.54
C ILE A 77 2.40 -13.47 -12.66
N SER A 78 1.26 -12.91 -12.31
CA SER A 78 0.47 -12.04 -13.19
C SER A 78 0.16 -10.72 -12.51
N VAL A 79 0.01 -9.68 -13.33
CA VAL A 79 -0.56 -8.41 -12.91
C VAL A 79 -2.04 -8.40 -13.27
N THR A 80 -2.91 -8.33 -12.27
CA THR A 80 -4.32 -8.01 -12.50
C THR A 80 -4.43 -6.52 -12.75
N VAL A 81 -5.00 -6.14 -13.87
CA VAL A 81 -5.20 -4.74 -14.28
C VAL A 81 -6.68 -4.44 -14.31
N LEU A 82 -7.13 -3.57 -13.42
CA LEU A 82 -8.49 -3.08 -13.34
C LEU A 82 -8.55 -1.67 -13.93
N ARG A 83 -9.49 -1.41 -14.84
CA ARG A 83 -9.68 -0.09 -15.45
C ARG A 83 -11.10 0.38 -15.25
N GLY A 84 -11.27 1.53 -14.61
CA GLY A 84 -12.55 2.23 -14.50
C GLY A 84 -13.01 2.81 -15.83
N GLU A 85 -14.26 3.25 -15.88
CA GLU A 85 -14.87 3.82 -17.09
C GLU A 85 -14.21 5.14 -17.52
N ALA A 86 -13.80 5.96 -16.57
CA ALA A 86 -13.19 7.26 -16.85
C ALA A 86 -11.65 7.19 -16.78
N HIS A 87 -10.99 8.08 -17.51
CA HIS A 87 -9.55 8.28 -17.34
C HIS A 87 -9.24 8.79 -15.94
N GLY A 88 -8.10 8.40 -15.43
CA GLY A 88 -7.61 8.78 -14.11
C GLY A 88 -6.20 8.27 -13.85
N PRO A 89 -5.68 8.41 -12.63
CA PRO A 89 -4.35 7.96 -12.27
C PRO A 89 -4.22 6.45 -12.28
N THR A 90 -2.97 5.99 -12.23
CA THR A 90 -2.62 4.59 -12.05
C THR A 90 -2.07 4.39 -10.64
N VAL A 91 -2.68 3.49 -9.87
CA VAL A 91 -2.14 3.01 -8.59
C VAL A 91 -1.66 1.58 -8.77
N TYR A 92 -0.49 1.27 -8.22
CA TYR A 92 0.10 -0.06 -8.29
C TYR A 92 0.18 -0.67 -6.89
N VAL A 93 -0.36 -1.87 -6.71
CA VAL A 93 -0.33 -2.61 -5.44
C VAL A 93 0.52 -3.85 -5.61
N VAL A 94 1.53 -4.02 -4.77
CA VAL A 94 2.29 -5.26 -4.63
C VAL A 94 2.02 -5.83 -3.24
N ALA A 95 1.65 -7.10 -3.17
CA ALA A 95 1.36 -7.78 -1.91
C ALA A 95 1.97 -9.17 -1.90
N GLY A 96 2.39 -9.64 -0.71
CA GLY A 96 2.99 -10.95 -0.57
C GLY A 96 4.39 -11.07 -1.14
N ILE A 97 5.19 -10.02 -1.07
CA ILE A 97 6.65 -10.07 -1.26
C ILE A 97 7.27 -11.05 -0.27
N HIS A 98 6.77 -11.05 0.97
CA HIS A 98 7.01 -12.10 1.94
C HIS A 98 5.76 -13.00 2.01
N GLY A 99 5.95 -14.30 1.73
CA GLY A 99 4.81 -15.20 1.60
C GLY A 99 4.11 -15.53 2.92
N ASP A 100 4.82 -15.45 4.04
CA ASP A 100 4.29 -15.65 5.40
C ASP A 100 3.51 -14.42 5.93
N GLU A 101 3.44 -13.33 5.17
CA GLU A 101 2.66 -12.12 5.49
C GLU A 101 1.25 -12.22 4.89
N VAL A 102 0.47 -13.10 5.51
CA VAL A 102 -0.80 -13.63 4.95
C VAL A 102 -1.84 -12.54 4.71
N ALA A 103 -1.96 -11.53 5.58
CA ALA A 103 -2.98 -10.51 5.43
C ALA A 103 -2.72 -9.62 4.22
N GLY A 104 -1.46 -9.29 3.94
CA GLY A 104 -1.09 -8.48 2.78
C GLY A 104 -1.54 -9.12 1.47
N TRP A 105 -1.13 -10.36 1.19
CA TRP A 105 -1.51 -11.00 -0.07
C TRP A 105 -2.99 -11.43 -0.13
N ARG A 106 -3.66 -11.68 1.00
CA ARG A 106 -5.12 -11.88 1.00
C ARG A 106 -5.86 -10.62 0.62
N ALA A 107 -5.48 -9.48 1.20
CA ALA A 107 -6.04 -8.18 0.82
C ALA A 107 -5.78 -7.90 -0.67
N GLY A 108 -4.55 -8.11 -1.15
CA GLY A 108 -4.22 -7.99 -2.57
C GLY A 108 -5.06 -8.88 -3.48
N ASN A 109 -5.34 -10.13 -3.08
CA ASN A 109 -6.21 -11.03 -3.85
C ASN A 109 -7.67 -10.55 -3.86
N LEU A 110 -8.20 -10.06 -2.73
CA LEU A 110 -9.56 -9.51 -2.66
C LEU A 110 -9.70 -8.25 -3.53
N LEU A 111 -8.67 -7.40 -3.58
CA LEU A 111 -8.66 -6.20 -4.42
C LEU A 111 -8.78 -6.49 -5.92
N LYS A 112 -8.47 -7.70 -6.37
CA LYS A 112 -8.64 -8.10 -7.77
C LYS A 112 -10.11 -8.07 -8.24
N ASP A 113 -11.06 -8.07 -7.30
CA ASP A 113 -12.48 -7.97 -7.56
C ASP A 113 -13.04 -6.55 -7.26
N ALA A 114 -12.17 -5.56 -7.08
CA ALA A 114 -12.59 -4.18 -6.84
C ALA A 114 -13.18 -3.53 -8.10
N HIS A 115 -14.13 -2.62 -7.88
CA HIS A 115 -14.74 -1.81 -8.93
C HIS A 115 -14.21 -0.38 -8.87
N LEU A 116 -13.92 0.20 -10.03
CA LEU A 116 -13.34 1.53 -10.16
C LEU A 116 -14.23 2.42 -11.00
N ARG A 117 -14.47 3.64 -10.54
CA ARG A 117 -15.10 4.70 -11.32
C ARG A 117 -14.15 5.25 -12.39
N ALA A 118 -12.88 5.42 -12.05
CA ALA A 118 -11.86 6.03 -12.90
C ALA A 118 -10.47 5.43 -12.69
N GLY A 119 -9.57 5.67 -13.63
CA GLY A 119 -8.16 5.30 -13.49
C GLY A 119 -7.86 3.82 -13.68
N THR A 120 -6.68 3.41 -13.24
CA THR A 120 -6.18 2.04 -13.38
C THR A 120 -5.60 1.56 -12.06
N LEU A 121 -6.02 0.39 -11.58
CA LEU A 121 -5.41 -0.30 -10.45
C LEU A 121 -4.69 -1.54 -10.97
N CYS A 122 -3.37 -1.61 -10.73
CA CYS A 122 -2.54 -2.75 -11.06
C CYS A 122 -2.22 -3.52 -9.78
N ILE A 123 -2.39 -4.84 -9.77
CA ILE A 123 -2.23 -5.65 -8.56
C ILE A 123 -1.36 -6.86 -8.87
N ILE A 124 -0.28 -7.04 -8.11
CA ILE A 124 0.45 -8.31 -8.00
C ILE A 124 0.19 -8.89 -6.63
N SER A 125 -0.39 -10.10 -6.57
CA SER A 125 -0.64 -10.80 -5.31
C SER A 125 -0.89 -12.30 -5.54
N PRO A 126 -0.14 -13.19 -4.83
CA PRO A 126 1.09 -12.88 -4.12
C PRO A 126 2.28 -12.66 -5.08
N ALA A 127 3.20 -11.75 -4.72
CA ALA A 127 4.42 -11.51 -5.50
C ALA A 127 5.44 -12.66 -5.37
N ASN A 128 5.49 -13.30 -4.21
CA ASN A 128 6.26 -14.52 -3.93
C ASN A 128 5.29 -15.70 -3.81
N ALA A 129 4.89 -16.27 -4.94
CA ALA A 129 3.93 -17.38 -4.98
C ALA A 129 4.43 -18.59 -4.17
N TYR A 130 5.70 -18.97 -4.32
CA TYR A 130 6.31 -20.06 -3.56
C TYR A 130 6.23 -19.81 -2.05
N GLY A 131 6.61 -18.62 -1.60
CA GLY A 131 6.56 -18.27 -0.17
C GLY A 131 5.14 -18.31 0.38
N ALA A 132 4.16 -17.83 -0.38
CA ALA A 132 2.75 -17.84 0.03
C ALA A 132 2.17 -19.27 0.11
N GLU A 133 2.56 -20.16 -0.81
CA GLU A 133 2.15 -21.56 -0.78
C GLU A 133 2.75 -22.34 0.40
N HIS A 134 3.99 -22.00 0.80
CA HIS A 134 4.74 -22.72 1.83
C HIS A 134 4.77 -22.04 3.19
N ASP A 135 4.03 -20.93 3.36
CA ASP A 135 4.04 -20.08 4.58
C ASP A 135 5.47 -19.66 4.97
N GLN A 136 6.21 -19.14 4.00
CA GLN A 136 7.60 -18.75 4.15
C GLN A 136 7.81 -17.31 3.71
N ARG A 137 8.65 -16.58 4.47
CA ARG A 137 9.06 -15.21 4.13
C ARG A 137 9.80 -15.14 2.80
N LYS A 138 10.70 -16.10 2.59
CA LYS A 138 11.68 -16.09 1.50
C LYS A 138 11.19 -16.83 0.25
N THR A 139 11.89 -16.65 -0.84
CA THR A 139 11.72 -17.40 -2.09
C THR A 139 12.24 -18.84 -1.96
N ALA A 140 12.06 -19.66 -2.99
CA ALA A 140 12.48 -21.08 -3.00
C ALA A 140 14.01 -21.26 -2.79
N GLU A 141 14.82 -20.30 -3.23
CA GLU A 141 16.27 -20.28 -3.02
C GLU A 141 16.68 -19.59 -1.70
N GLU A 142 15.77 -19.47 -0.72
CA GLU A 142 16.01 -18.90 0.61
C GLU A 142 16.48 -17.43 0.58
N ARG A 143 15.99 -16.64 -0.39
CA ARG A 143 16.32 -15.22 -0.56
C ARG A 143 15.18 -14.32 -0.10
N ASP A 144 15.52 -13.17 0.47
CA ASP A 144 14.56 -12.12 0.81
C ASP A 144 14.27 -11.28 -0.45
N LEU A 145 13.10 -11.46 -1.07
CA LEU A 145 12.73 -10.75 -2.28
C LEU A 145 12.78 -9.22 -2.09
N ASN A 146 12.40 -8.72 -0.91
CA ASN A 146 12.41 -7.28 -0.60
C ASN A 146 13.81 -6.73 -0.25
N ARG A 147 14.87 -7.41 -0.69
CA ARG A 147 16.28 -6.97 -0.64
C ARG A 147 16.96 -7.07 -2.00
N ASN A 148 16.22 -7.51 -3.03
CA ASN A 148 16.78 -7.83 -4.34
C ASN A 148 16.29 -6.91 -5.48
N PHE A 149 15.47 -5.89 -5.21
CA PHE A 149 15.11 -4.89 -6.21
C PHE A 149 16.29 -3.95 -6.55
N PRO A 150 16.48 -3.57 -7.83
CA PRO A 150 15.58 -3.77 -8.98
C PRO A 150 15.63 -5.16 -9.62
N GLY A 151 16.51 -6.05 -9.18
CA GLY A 151 16.65 -7.39 -9.69
C GLY A 151 17.72 -7.57 -10.78
N ASP A 152 17.86 -8.81 -11.26
CA ASP A 152 18.73 -9.24 -12.34
C ASP A 152 18.11 -10.49 -13.02
N ALA A 153 17.85 -10.42 -14.32
CA ALA A 153 17.27 -11.52 -15.09
C ALA A 153 18.13 -12.80 -15.11
N ASP A 154 19.45 -12.67 -14.94
CA ASP A 154 20.41 -13.77 -14.89
C ASP A 154 20.76 -14.20 -13.45
N GLY A 155 20.11 -13.57 -12.44
CA GLY A 155 20.38 -13.79 -11.03
C GLY A 155 19.68 -14.99 -10.40
N CYS A 156 19.62 -15.01 -9.05
CA CYS A 156 18.85 -16.00 -8.29
C CYS A 156 17.34 -15.78 -8.48
N ASP A 157 16.51 -16.68 -7.93
CA ASP A 157 15.04 -16.60 -8.07
C ASP A 157 14.48 -15.24 -7.60
N ALA A 158 14.94 -14.74 -6.45
CA ALA A 158 14.50 -13.44 -5.92
C ALA A 158 14.91 -12.28 -6.84
N GLU A 159 16.11 -12.32 -7.44
CA GLU A 159 16.57 -11.28 -8.37
C GLU A 159 15.77 -11.32 -9.67
N ARG A 160 15.44 -12.51 -10.18
CA ARG A 160 14.62 -12.66 -11.39
C ARG A 160 13.17 -12.17 -11.15
N ILE A 161 12.56 -12.54 -10.01
CA ILE A 161 11.22 -12.08 -9.65
C ILE A 161 11.22 -10.55 -9.47
N ALA A 162 12.22 -10.00 -8.76
CA ALA A 162 12.34 -8.56 -8.55
C ALA A 162 12.48 -7.81 -9.89
N GLU A 163 13.28 -8.30 -10.82
CA GLU A 163 13.48 -7.71 -12.15
C GLU A 163 12.18 -7.68 -12.95
N MET A 164 11.42 -8.77 -12.97
CA MET A 164 10.15 -8.84 -13.69
C MET A 164 9.12 -7.85 -13.13
N ILE A 165 8.96 -7.80 -11.81
CA ILE A 165 8.06 -6.85 -11.15
C ILE A 165 8.50 -5.41 -11.41
N PHE A 166 9.79 -5.12 -11.27
CA PHE A 166 10.35 -3.78 -11.44
C PHE A 166 10.25 -3.29 -12.89
N THR A 167 10.46 -4.19 -13.86
CA THR A 167 10.28 -3.88 -15.28
C THR A 167 8.82 -3.55 -15.62
N ASP A 168 7.83 -4.30 -15.07
CA ASP A 168 6.41 -3.98 -15.27
C ASP A 168 6.05 -2.64 -14.60
N LEU A 169 6.54 -2.39 -13.38
CA LEU A 169 6.36 -1.13 -12.68
C LEU A 169 6.93 0.06 -13.48
N ALA A 170 8.17 -0.08 -13.97
CA ALA A 170 8.82 0.93 -14.79
C ALA A 170 8.08 1.22 -16.10
N ARG A 171 7.48 0.20 -16.72
CA ARG A 171 6.67 0.35 -17.93
C ARG A 171 5.36 1.08 -17.67
N ARG A 172 4.73 0.85 -16.52
CA ARG A 172 3.41 1.43 -16.21
C ARG A 172 3.49 2.84 -15.64
N GLN A 173 4.60 3.20 -15.00
CA GLN A 173 4.81 4.51 -14.39
C GLN A 173 3.61 4.99 -13.57
N PRO A 174 3.18 4.23 -12.53
CA PRO A 174 2.04 4.63 -11.72
C PRO A 174 2.34 5.92 -10.93
N GLU A 175 1.28 6.64 -10.59
CA GLU A 175 1.36 7.80 -9.71
C GLU A 175 1.67 7.44 -8.27
N LEU A 176 1.35 6.19 -7.86
CA LEU A 176 1.65 5.69 -6.52
C LEU A 176 1.83 4.17 -6.51
N LEU A 177 2.83 3.70 -5.76
CA LEU A 177 3.04 2.30 -5.41
C LEU A 177 2.65 2.06 -3.94
N LEU A 178 1.81 1.06 -3.70
CA LEU A 178 1.54 0.50 -2.38
C LEU A 178 2.16 -0.89 -2.26
N ASP A 179 2.94 -1.11 -1.19
CA ASP A 179 3.61 -2.37 -0.87
C ASP A 179 3.04 -2.90 0.45
N LEU A 180 2.27 -4.02 0.41
CA LEU A 180 1.49 -4.51 1.55
C LEU A 180 2.24 -5.59 2.32
N HIS A 181 2.56 -5.31 3.58
CA HIS A 181 3.38 -6.12 4.49
C HIS A 181 2.74 -6.32 5.87
N GLU A 182 3.39 -7.14 6.70
CA GLU A 182 3.01 -7.37 8.09
C GLU A 182 4.21 -7.31 9.03
N ALA A 183 4.10 -6.49 10.07
CA ALA A 183 5.08 -6.37 11.14
C ALA A 183 4.92 -7.48 12.18
N HIS A 184 6.03 -8.04 12.66
CA HIS A 184 6.02 -9.05 13.73
C HIS A 184 5.77 -8.47 15.12
N GLU A 185 6.27 -7.26 15.38
CA GLU A 185 6.22 -6.62 16.69
C GLU A 185 5.47 -5.30 16.65
N ALA A 186 4.86 -4.95 17.78
CA ALA A 186 4.21 -3.64 17.95
C ALA A 186 5.23 -2.50 17.79
N SER A 187 4.75 -1.31 17.40
CA SER A 187 5.58 -0.12 17.22
C SER A 187 6.43 0.17 18.45
N GLY A 188 7.74 0.43 18.25
CA GLY A 188 8.67 0.63 19.35
C GLY A 188 10.11 0.86 18.93
N GLU A 189 11.06 0.53 19.80
CA GLU A 189 12.49 0.59 19.52
C GLU A 189 12.96 -0.76 18.96
N GLY A 190 13.45 -0.77 17.73
CA GLY A 190 13.95 -1.97 17.05
C GLY A 190 13.59 -1.98 15.57
N ALA A 191 14.39 -2.66 14.77
CA ALA A 191 14.19 -2.71 13.31
C ALA A 191 12.90 -3.42 12.88
N ASP A 192 12.40 -4.34 13.72
CA ASP A 192 11.22 -5.17 13.45
C ASP A 192 9.97 -4.70 14.22
N ALA A 193 10.12 -3.64 15.05
CA ALA A 193 9.05 -3.09 15.88
C ALA A 193 8.24 -2.02 15.12
N LEU A 194 7.66 -2.39 13.98
CA LEU A 194 6.95 -1.48 13.07
C LEU A 194 5.46 -1.33 13.43
N GLY A 195 4.83 -2.36 13.97
CA GLY A 195 3.40 -2.34 14.30
C GLY A 195 2.50 -2.04 13.10
N ASN A 196 1.37 -1.38 13.34
CA ASN A 196 0.58 -0.79 12.26
C ASN A 196 1.24 0.51 11.82
N SER A 197 1.79 0.55 10.60
CA SER A 197 2.59 1.70 10.17
C SER A 197 2.59 1.92 8.66
N LEU A 198 3.02 3.12 8.29
CA LEU A 198 3.39 3.50 6.94
C LEU A 198 4.90 3.73 6.89
N ILE A 199 5.58 3.18 5.88
CA ILE A 199 7.00 3.41 5.65
C ILE A 199 7.17 4.07 4.30
N CYS A 200 7.74 5.27 4.27
CA CYS A 200 7.99 6.01 3.03
C CYS A 200 9.00 7.13 3.26
N ASP A 201 9.69 7.49 2.21
CA ASP A 201 10.36 8.78 2.14
C ASP A 201 9.35 9.77 1.58
N ALA A 202 8.94 10.78 2.38
CA ALA A 202 7.97 11.78 1.96
C ALA A 202 8.52 12.58 0.78
N VAL A 203 7.99 12.31 -0.42
CA VAL A 203 8.40 12.97 -1.66
C VAL A 203 7.17 13.61 -2.31
N GLY A 204 7.20 14.93 -2.51
CA GLY A 204 6.18 15.64 -3.24
C GLY A 204 4.78 15.59 -2.63
N ASP A 205 3.78 15.38 -3.49
CA ASP A 205 2.36 15.41 -3.11
C ASP A 205 1.92 14.24 -2.19
N THR A 206 2.75 13.19 -2.06
CA THR A 206 2.51 12.05 -1.18
C THR A 206 2.48 12.44 0.31
N GLY A 207 3.14 13.54 0.68
CA GLY A 207 3.15 14.02 2.05
C GLY A 207 1.78 14.42 2.59
N GLU A 208 0.89 14.96 1.74
CA GLU A 208 -0.48 15.31 2.14
C GLU A 208 -1.32 14.05 2.35
N LEU A 209 -1.26 13.09 1.42
CA LEU A 209 -1.93 11.80 1.56
C LEU A 209 -1.50 11.05 2.85
N ILE A 210 -0.20 11.00 3.12
CA ILE A 210 0.32 10.36 4.34
C ILE A 210 -0.23 11.05 5.58
N TRP A 211 -0.25 12.37 5.60
CA TRP A 211 -0.79 13.13 6.72
C TRP A 211 -2.28 12.83 6.94
N GLU A 212 -3.07 12.77 5.88
CA GLU A 212 -4.50 12.42 5.96
C GLU A 212 -4.71 10.99 6.46
N LEU A 213 -3.93 10.01 5.98
CA LEU A 213 -3.99 8.62 6.46
C LEU A 213 -3.69 8.52 7.98
N LEU A 214 -2.66 9.22 8.45
CA LEU A 214 -2.30 9.26 9.86
C LEU A 214 -3.41 9.86 10.72
N LEU A 215 -3.95 11.01 10.31
CA LEU A 215 -5.05 11.67 11.01
C LEU A 215 -6.32 10.81 11.04
N ALA A 216 -6.69 10.21 9.91
CA ALA A 216 -7.85 9.34 9.83
C ALA A 216 -7.72 8.12 10.76
N SER A 217 -6.52 7.53 10.84
CA SER A 217 -6.25 6.41 11.75
C SER A 217 -6.28 6.84 13.22
N GLU A 218 -5.75 8.01 13.56
CA GLU A 218 -5.79 8.54 14.93
C GLU A 218 -7.21 8.88 15.39
N HIS A 219 -8.06 9.34 14.49
CA HIS A 219 -9.47 9.61 14.76
C HIS A 219 -10.34 8.35 14.76
N GLY A 220 -9.79 7.16 14.49
CA GLY A 220 -10.53 5.90 14.44
C GLY A 220 -11.52 5.81 13.27
N THR A 221 -11.28 6.57 12.21
CA THR A 221 -12.05 6.51 10.95
C THR A 221 -11.37 5.65 9.89
N LEU A 222 -10.16 5.23 10.14
CA LEU A 222 -9.35 4.36 9.30
C LEU A 222 -8.55 3.41 10.22
N CYS A 223 -8.59 2.11 9.95
CA CYS A 223 -7.95 1.05 10.73
C CYS A 223 -8.40 0.95 12.19
N ALA A 224 -8.20 -0.21 12.80
CA ALA A 224 -8.55 -0.42 14.21
C ALA A 224 -7.57 0.25 15.18
N SER A 225 -6.36 0.53 14.73
CA SER A 225 -5.27 1.13 15.53
C SER A 225 -4.61 2.27 14.75
N ALA A 226 -4.16 3.28 15.49
CA ALA A 226 -3.43 4.41 14.89
C ALA A 226 -2.16 3.94 14.18
N LEU A 227 -1.89 4.53 13.02
CA LEU A 227 -0.71 4.26 12.21
C LEU A 227 0.49 5.06 12.71
N THR A 228 1.66 4.44 12.67
CA THR A 228 2.95 5.10 12.92
C THR A 228 3.65 5.38 11.59
N LEU A 229 4.32 6.51 11.46
CA LEU A 229 5.11 6.84 10.27
C LEU A 229 6.59 6.53 10.50
N TYR A 230 7.18 5.76 9.61
CA TYR A 230 8.62 5.52 9.52
C TYR A 230 9.16 6.01 8.18
N GLY A 231 10.38 6.55 8.19
CA GLY A 231 11.12 6.90 6.98
C GLY A 231 12.17 5.85 6.60
N SER A 232 12.85 6.11 5.49
CA SER A 232 14.02 5.35 5.06
C SER A 232 13.75 3.85 4.83
N PRO A 233 12.94 3.50 3.82
CA PRO A 233 12.73 2.10 3.43
C PRO A 233 14.06 1.36 3.24
N PRO A 234 14.14 0.05 3.51
CA PRO A 234 15.37 -0.71 3.40
C PRO A 234 15.97 -0.69 1.98
N ARG A 235 17.30 -0.76 1.87
CA ARG A 235 17.95 -0.92 0.57
C ARG A 235 17.52 -2.22 -0.10
N GLY A 236 17.26 -2.17 -1.40
CA GLY A 236 16.80 -3.30 -2.18
C GLY A 236 15.33 -3.65 -1.96
N SER A 237 14.58 -2.86 -1.17
CA SER A 237 13.12 -2.96 -1.16
C SER A 237 12.52 -2.35 -2.42
N ILE A 238 11.35 -2.84 -2.81
CA ILE A 238 10.63 -2.28 -3.96
C ILE A 238 10.30 -0.80 -3.73
N ASN A 239 9.86 -0.44 -2.52
CA ASN A 239 9.54 0.94 -2.14
C ASN A 239 10.72 1.87 -2.41
N ARG A 240 11.88 1.60 -1.78
CA ARG A 240 13.06 2.45 -1.94
C ARG A 240 13.55 2.51 -3.37
N THR A 241 13.57 1.36 -4.05
CA THR A 241 14.11 1.27 -5.41
C THR A 241 13.21 1.97 -6.42
N ALA A 242 11.87 1.87 -6.27
CA ALA A 242 10.92 2.61 -7.10
C ALA A 242 11.07 4.12 -6.92
N THR A 243 11.20 4.59 -5.68
CA THR A 243 11.39 6.02 -5.40
C THR A 243 12.73 6.54 -5.90
N GLU A 244 13.84 5.82 -5.65
CA GLU A 244 15.18 6.29 -6.02
C GLU A 244 15.48 6.19 -7.53
N GLN A 245 14.94 5.17 -8.23
CA GLN A 245 15.32 4.90 -9.63
C GLN A 245 14.25 5.26 -10.65
N LEU A 246 12.97 5.22 -10.26
CA LEU A 246 11.85 5.50 -11.16
C LEU A 246 11.12 6.80 -10.83
N GLU A 247 11.47 7.45 -9.71
CA GLU A 247 10.79 8.63 -9.17
C GLU A 247 9.29 8.37 -8.89
N ILE A 248 8.91 7.11 -8.67
CA ILE A 248 7.56 6.70 -8.32
C ILE A 248 7.40 6.80 -6.81
N PRO A 249 6.47 7.62 -6.29
CA PRO A 249 6.15 7.65 -4.87
C PRO A 249 5.69 6.27 -4.40
N ALA A 250 6.21 5.83 -3.24
CA ALA A 250 5.90 4.52 -2.71
C ALA A 250 5.61 4.54 -1.21
N ILE A 251 4.61 3.79 -0.78
CA ILE A 251 4.24 3.61 0.62
C ILE A 251 4.21 2.12 0.93
N THR A 252 5.04 1.67 1.87
CA THR A 252 4.87 0.34 2.47
C THR A 252 3.88 0.45 3.61
N VAL A 253 2.88 -0.42 3.60
CA VAL A 253 1.84 -0.53 4.63
C VAL A 253 2.13 -1.76 5.46
N GLU A 254 2.37 -1.57 6.75
CA GLU A 254 2.56 -2.66 7.72
C GLU A 254 1.32 -2.83 8.59
N THR A 255 0.85 -4.08 8.75
CA THR A 255 -0.17 -4.43 9.74
C THR A 255 0.41 -5.33 10.80
N LEU A 256 -0.01 -5.17 12.07
CA LEU A 256 0.56 -5.89 13.18
C LEU A 256 0.08 -7.35 13.20
N ARG A 257 1.00 -8.29 13.03
CA ARG A 257 0.74 -9.74 12.88
C ARG A 257 0.03 -10.38 14.07
N THR A 258 0.09 -9.79 15.25
CA THR A 258 -0.59 -10.28 16.46
C THR A 258 -2.08 -9.92 16.53
N GLU A 259 -2.58 -9.06 15.63
CA GLU A 259 -4.00 -8.78 15.49
C GLU A 259 -4.70 -9.94 14.75
N PRO A 260 -6.04 -10.09 14.92
CA PRO A 260 -6.82 -11.07 14.15
C PRO A 260 -6.62 -10.92 12.64
N LEU A 261 -6.52 -12.04 11.91
CA LEU A 261 -6.26 -12.02 10.46
C LEU A 261 -7.28 -11.17 9.70
N ALA A 262 -8.57 -11.31 10.01
CA ALA A 262 -9.62 -10.52 9.37
C ALA A 262 -9.44 -9.02 9.60
N GLN A 263 -8.97 -8.60 10.79
CA GLN A 263 -8.68 -7.19 11.08
C GLN A 263 -7.51 -6.67 10.26
N ARG A 264 -6.45 -7.45 10.14
CA ARG A 264 -5.26 -7.07 9.35
C ARG A 264 -5.59 -6.94 7.85
N VAL A 265 -6.33 -7.90 7.29
CA VAL A 265 -6.84 -7.83 5.91
C VAL A 265 -7.68 -6.57 5.72
N ARG A 266 -8.58 -6.30 6.65
CA ARG A 266 -9.41 -5.10 6.61
C ARG A 266 -8.58 -3.82 6.67
N ASN A 267 -7.59 -3.73 7.55
CA ASN A 267 -6.73 -2.55 7.64
C ASN A 267 -6.04 -2.26 6.31
N HIS A 268 -5.54 -3.28 5.61
CA HIS A 268 -4.98 -3.12 4.26
C HIS A 268 -6.02 -2.61 3.27
N LEU A 269 -7.22 -3.21 3.25
CA LEU A 269 -8.29 -2.81 2.33
C LEU A 269 -8.76 -1.38 2.58
N GLU A 270 -8.89 -0.96 3.84
CA GLU A 270 -9.29 0.41 4.20
C GLU A 270 -8.25 1.44 3.76
N ILE A 271 -6.95 1.14 3.93
CA ILE A 271 -5.87 2.04 3.49
C ILE A 271 -5.87 2.15 1.95
N VAL A 272 -5.97 1.02 1.23
CA VAL A 272 -6.04 1.06 -0.24
C VAL A 272 -7.28 1.81 -0.71
N GLN A 273 -8.44 1.56 -0.11
CA GLN A 273 -9.67 2.31 -0.42
C GLN A 273 -9.48 3.81 -0.22
N TYR A 274 -8.89 4.21 0.90
CA TYR A 274 -8.64 5.63 1.19
C TYR A 274 -7.77 6.27 0.10
N VAL A 275 -6.70 5.58 -0.30
CA VAL A 275 -5.83 6.02 -1.39
C VAL A 275 -6.61 6.15 -2.70
N LEU A 276 -7.41 5.16 -3.07
CA LEU A 276 -8.20 5.19 -4.31
C LEU A 276 -9.25 6.32 -4.29
N GLN A 277 -9.83 6.61 -3.12
CA GLN A 277 -10.74 7.76 -2.95
C GLN A 277 -9.99 9.09 -3.06
N TYR A 278 -8.81 9.20 -2.44
CA TYR A 278 -7.95 10.38 -2.53
C TYR A 278 -7.58 10.68 -3.99
N GLU A 279 -7.28 9.65 -4.76
CA GLU A 279 -6.96 9.72 -6.19
C GLU A 279 -8.21 9.85 -7.10
N ASN A 280 -9.41 9.94 -6.54
CA ASN A 280 -10.70 10.01 -7.26
C ASN A 280 -10.96 8.81 -8.18
N MET A 281 -10.52 7.64 -7.78
CA MET A 281 -10.71 6.41 -8.55
C MET A 281 -11.99 5.66 -8.14
N LEU A 282 -12.54 5.96 -6.93
CA LEU A 282 -13.79 5.41 -6.39
C LEU A 282 -14.88 6.47 -6.35
#